data_dcb9a2d5d2eb0a6a3bbb01732b6e5b2f
#
_entry.id   dcb9a2d5d2eb0a6a3bbb01732b6e5b2f
#
_cell.length_a   1.000
_cell.length_b   1.000
_cell.length_c   1.000
_cell.angle_alpha   90.00
_cell.angle_beta   90.00
_cell.angle_gamma   90.00
#
_symmetry.space_group_name_H-M   'P 1'
#
loop_
_entity.id
_entity.type
_entity.pdbx_description
1 polymer ?
#
loop_
_entity_poly.entity_id
_entity_poly.type
_entity_poly.pdbx_seq_one_letter_code
_entity_poly.pdbx_strand_id
1 'polypeptide(L)'
;MIRFRQIRRLAGIASVLAKYRLEDVLAKTSLARLARLIAWVQPWRAKATDEPLGRRLRMALDDLGPIFVKLGQMLSTRRDLLPKDIADELALLQDRVAPFPGDQARTAVEKALGQPISEVFSEFQDEALASASVAQVHAAVLANGDEVVVKVLRPGIGARVRRDLELINILALMVDRFWTGAANVRPVELVAELAGTLHNELDLQREAANASQLKRNFTGDRELYVPSIYWDYTFRQVMVMERVYGIPIDNVEA
;
A
#
# COMPACT_ATOMS: atom_id res chain seq x y z
N MET A 1 -12.83 17.01 -16.94
CA MET A 1 -11.65 17.41 -17.74
C MET A 1 -10.41 16.71 -17.19
N ILE A 2 -9.81 15.75 -17.92
CA ILE A 2 -8.64 14.99 -17.48
C ILE A 2 -7.44 15.93 -17.45
N ARG A 3 -6.77 16.07 -16.28
CA ARG A 3 -5.61 16.94 -16.13
C ARG A 3 -4.38 16.31 -16.77
N PHE A 4 -3.46 17.10 -17.33
CA PHE A 4 -2.21 16.63 -17.98
C PHE A 4 -1.40 15.61 -17.16
N ARG A 5 -1.38 15.76 -15.83
CA ARG A 5 -0.77 14.80 -14.90
C ARG A 5 -1.45 13.43 -14.88
N GLN A 6 -2.77 13.37 -15.07
CA GLN A 6 -3.52 12.10 -15.14
C GLN A 6 -3.21 11.38 -16.46
N ILE A 7 -3.04 12.12 -17.57
CA ILE A 7 -2.65 11.55 -18.87
C ILE A 7 -1.26 10.88 -18.76
N ARG A 8 -0.29 11.53 -18.14
CA ARG A 8 1.04 10.92 -17.91
C ARG A 8 0.96 9.65 -17.06
N ARG A 9 0.12 9.63 -16.03
CA ARG A 9 -0.05 8.45 -15.18
C ARG A 9 -0.76 7.32 -15.92
N LEU A 10 -1.80 7.62 -16.70
CA LEU A 10 -2.47 6.65 -17.59
C LEU A 10 -1.51 6.06 -18.62
N ALA A 11 -0.66 6.88 -19.23
CA ALA A 11 0.38 6.41 -20.13
C ALA A 11 1.39 5.49 -19.42
N GLY A 12 1.77 5.80 -18.19
CA GLY A 12 2.60 4.93 -17.34
C GLY A 12 1.93 3.59 -17.04
N ILE A 13 0.66 3.58 -16.69
CA ILE A 13 -0.12 2.34 -16.49
C ILE A 13 -0.18 1.53 -17.78
N ALA A 14 -0.51 2.18 -18.90
CA ALA A 14 -0.57 1.53 -20.21
C ALA A 14 0.79 0.91 -20.60
N SER A 15 1.88 1.62 -20.32
CA SER A 15 3.26 1.13 -20.54
C SER A 15 3.57 -0.12 -19.71
N VAL A 16 3.18 -0.15 -18.44
CA VAL A 16 3.38 -1.33 -17.58
C VAL A 16 2.52 -2.50 -18.07
N LEU A 17 1.25 -2.27 -18.40
CA LEU A 17 0.38 -3.32 -18.95
C LEU A 17 0.95 -3.92 -20.24
N ALA A 18 1.48 -3.07 -21.14
CA ALA A 18 2.14 -3.52 -22.37
C ALA A 18 3.46 -4.26 -22.09
N LYS A 19 4.27 -3.79 -21.12
CA LYS A 19 5.51 -4.47 -20.69
C LYS A 19 5.26 -5.93 -20.30
N TYR A 20 4.16 -6.18 -19.59
CA TYR A 20 3.78 -7.53 -19.13
C TYR A 20 2.76 -8.21 -20.04
N ARG A 21 2.47 -7.66 -21.22
CA ARG A 21 1.55 -8.21 -22.23
C ARG A 21 0.15 -8.54 -21.70
N LEU A 22 -0.33 -7.73 -20.78
CA LEU A 22 -1.66 -7.88 -20.21
C LEU A 22 -2.75 -7.44 -21.19
N GLU A 23 -2.39 -6.68 -22.24
CA GLU A 23 -3.28 -6.35 -23.35
C GLU A 23 -3.77 -7.58 -24.13
N ASP A 24 -2.99 -8.67 -24.17
CA ASP A 24 -3.39 -9.92 -24.81
C ASP A 24 -4.63 -10.56 -24.12
N VAL A 25 -4.75 -10.37 -22.80
CA VAL A 25 -5.92 -10.81 -22.02
C VAL A 25 -7.11 -9.91 -22.32
N LEU A 26 -6.89 -8.59 -22.33
CA LEU A 26 -7.92 -7.60 -22.62
C LEU A 26 -8.44 -7.75 -24.07
N ALA A 27 -7.56 -8.12 -25.02
CA ALA A 27 -7.93 -8.32 -26.41
C ALA A 27 -8.94 -9.47 -26.63
N LYS A 28 -8.96 -10.45 -25.72
CA LYS A 28 -9.91 -11.58 -25.74
C LYS A 28 -11.26 -11.25 -25.10
N THR A 29 -11.42 -10.04 -24.57
CA THR A 29 -12.63 -9.55 -23.92
C THR A 29 -13.28 -8.43 -24.74
N SER A 30 -14.45 -7.96 -24.33
CA SER A 30 -15.09 -6.78 -24.90
C SER A 30 -14.24 -5.49 -24.76
N LEU A 31 -13.13 -5.54 -24.01
CA LEU A 31 -12.15 -4.46 -23.87
C LEU A 31 -11.07 -4.43 -24.98
N ALA A 32 -11.25 -5.17 -26.08
CA ALA A 32 -10.28 -5.25 -27.17
C ALA A 32 -9.92 -3.88 -27.78
N ARG A 33 -10.82 -2.89 -27.71
CA ARG A 33 -10.51 -1.50 -28.16
C ARG A 33 -9.49 -0.85 -27.23
N LEU A 34 -9.60 -1.07 -25.91
CA LEU A 34 -8.64 -0.57 -24.92
C LEU A 34 -7.29 -1.28 -25.09
N ALA A 35 -7.29 -2.60 -25.31
CA ALA A 35 -6.08 -3.37 -25.60
C ALA A 35 -5.31 -2.81 -26.80
N ARG A 36 -6.00 -2.46 -27.90
CA ARG A 36 -5.38 -1.84 -29.07
C ARG A 36 -4.77 -0.47 -28.77
N LEU A 37 -5.43 0.35 -27.94
CA LEU A 37 -4.92 1.64 -27.54
C LEU A 37 -3.65 1.49 -26.70
N ILE A 38 -3.61 0.54 -25.77
CA ILE A 38 -2.44 0.21 -24.94
C ILE A 38 -1.29 -0.27 -25.81
N ALA A 39 -1.54 -1.18 -26.75
CA ALA A 39 -0.54 -1.70 -27.68
C ALA A 39 0.07 -0.61 -28.60
N TRP A 40 -0.69 0.45 -28.91
CA TRP A 40 -0.23 1.57 -29.73
C TRP A 40 0.74 2.50 -28.97
N VAL A 41 0.61 2.61 -27.65
CA VAL A 41 1.47 3.48 -26.82
C VAL A 41 2.92 2.96 -26.72
N GLN A 42 3.13 1.65 -26.94
CA GLN A 42 4.48 1.05 -26.93
C GLN A 42 4.73 0.22 -28.20
N PRO A 43 5.37 0.83 -29.24
CA PRO A 43 5.69 0.11 -30.49
C PRO A 43 6.77 -0.99 -30.29
N TRP A 44 7.55 -0.94 -29.21
CA TRP A 44 8.53 -1.98 -28.87
C TRP A 44 7.91 -2.98 -27.88
N ARG A 45 7.21 -3.95 -28.46
CA ARG A 45 6.64 -5.06 -27.72
C ARG A 45 7.75 -5.81 -26.97
N ALA A 46 7.55 -6.07 -25.69
CA ALA A 46 8.34 -7.07 -24.98
C ALA A 46 8.26 -8.40 -25.76
N LYS A 47 9.38 -9.15 -25.82
CA LYS A 47 9.39 -10.49 -26.42
C LYS A 47 8.28 -11.32 -25.81
N ALA A 48 7.72 -12.26 -26.60
CA ALA A 48 6.75 -13.22 -26.08
C ALA A 48 7.33 -13.84 -24.79
N THR A 49 6.54 -13.81 -23.73
CA THR A 49 6.93 -14.40 -22.45
C THR A 49 6.06 -15.63 -22.22
N ASP A 50 6.69 -16.74 -21.85
CA ASP A 50 5.99 -17.97 -21.44
C ASP A 50 5.53 -17.93 -19.97
N GLU A 51 5.72 -16.77 -19.32
CA GLU A 51 5.34 -16.59 -17.91
C GLU A 51 3.81 -16.68 -17.73
N PRO A 52 3.34 -17.42 -16.72
CA PRO A 52 1.93 -17.54 -16.38
C PRO A 52 1.27 -16.17 -16.17
N LEU A 53 -0.02 -16.07 -16.48
CA LEU A 53 -0.78 -14.82 -16.36
C LEU A 53 -0.73 -14.23 -14.94
N GLY A 54 -0.90 -15.06 -13.90
CA GLY A 54 -0.84 -14.64 -12.50
C GLY A 54 0.48 -13.94 -12.17
N ARG A 55 1.62 -14.53 -12.59
CA ARG A 55 2.95 -13.94 -12.37
C ARG A 55 3.12 -12.61 -13.10
N ARG A 56 2.69 -12.52 -14.36
CA ARG A 56 2.73 -11.27 -15.13
C ARG A 56 1.88 -10.17 -14.47
N LEU A 57 0.72 -10.54 -13.96
CA LEU A 57 -0.16 -9.62 -13.25
C LEU A 57 0.48 -9.13 -11.94
N ARG A 58 1.06 -10.04 -11.15
CA ARG A 58 1.80 -9.69 -9.92
C ARG A 58 2.93 -8.70 -10.20
N MET A 59 3.79 -9.00 -11.19
CA MET A 59 4.90 -8.12 -11.56
C MET A 59 4.43 -6.75 -12.07
N ALA A 60 3.30 -6.71 -12.77
CA ALA A 60 2.71 -5.44 -13.22
C ALA A 60 2.19 -4.60 -12.05
N LEU A 61 1.55 -5.22 -11.05
CA LEU A 61 1.06 -4.53 -9.86
C LEU A 61 2.22 -4.00 -9.00
N ASP A 62 3.32 -4.77 -8.88
CA ASP A 62 4.56 -4.31 -8.23
C ASP A 62 5.13 -3.06 -8.90
N ASP A 63 5.29 -3.08 -10.22
CA ASP A 63 5.81 -1.94 -11.00
C ASP A 63 4.88 -0.71 -10.94
N LEU A 64 3.57 -0.91 -10.85
CA LEU A 64 2.59 0.16 -10.72
C LEU A 64 2.66 0.86 -9.35
N GLY A 65 3.12 0.13 -8.34
CA GLY A 65 3.43 0.66 -7.02
C GLY A 65 2.39 0.34 -5.94
N PRO A 66 2.58 0.88 -4.72
CA PRO A 66 1.97 0.39 -3.48
C PRO A 66 0.44 0.24 -3.50
N ILE A 67 -0.27 1.14 -4.17
CA ILE A 67 -1.74 1.12 -4.22
C ILE A 67 -2.24 -0.05 -5.07
N PHE A 68 -1.51 -0.36 -6.15
CA PHE A 68 -1.82 -1.51 -7.00
C PHE A 68 -1.41 -2.83 -6.33
N VAL A 69 -0.32 -2.83 -5.55
CA VAL A 69 0.03 -3.95 -4.68
C VAL A 69 -1.09 -4.23 -3.69
N LYS A 70 -1.60 -3.21 -3.01
CA LYS A 70 -2.74 -3.35 -2.07
C LYS A 70 -4.01 -3.85 -2.77
N LEU A 71 -4.30 -3.36 -3.98
CA LEU A 71 -5.40 -3.89 -4.79
C LEU A 71 -5.21 -5.39 -5.09
N GLY A 72 -3.99 -5.79 -5.49
CA GLY A 72 -3.66 -7.19 -5.75
C GLY A 72 -3.80 -8.07 -4.50
N GLN A 73 -3.36 -7.59 -3.34
CA GLN A 73 -3.53 -8.27 -2.06
C GLN A 73 -5.01 -8.46 -1.69
N MET A 74 -5.84 -7.44 -1.86
CA MET A 74 -7.29 -7.54 -1.66
C MET A 74 -7.90 -8.58 -2.61
N LEU A 75 -7.51 -8.56 -3.88
CA LEU A 75 -7.97 -9.53 -4.88
C LEU A 75 -7.54 -10.96 -4.55
N SER A 76 -6.34 -11.16 -3.99
CA SER A 76 -5.83 -12.50 -3.63
C SER A 76 -6.67 -13.19 -2.55
N THR A 77 -7.33 -12.42 -1.69
CA THR A 77 -8.25 -12.95 -0.66
C THR A 77 -9.62 -13.33 -1.23
N ARG A 78 -9.98 -12.80 -2.39
CA ARG A 78 -11.26 -13.02 -3.07
C ARG A 78 -11.15 -14.21 -4.04
N ARG A 79 -10.99 -15.40 -3.49
CA ARG A 79 -10.87 -16.66 -4.26
C ARG A 79 -12.15 -17.03 -5.02
N ASP A 80 -13.26 -16.37 -4.71
CA ASP A 80 -14.53 -16.45 -5.42
C ASP A 80 -14.51 -15.73 -6.77
N LEU A 81 -13.60 -14.74 -6.95
CA LEU A 81 -13.52 -13.90 -8.13
C LEU A 81 -12.42 -14.31 -9.11
N LEU A 82 -11.37 -14.97 -8.63
CA LEU A 82 -10.16 -15.25 -9.40
C LEU A 82 -9.86 -16.74 -9.51
N PRO A 83 -9.35 -17.21 -10.66
CA PRO A 83 -8.75 -18.52 -10.78
C PRO A 83 -7.66 -18.71 -9.70
N LYS A 84 -7.56 -19.96 -9.20
CA LYS A 84 -6.67 -20.29 -8.08
C LYS A 84 -5.21 -19.90 -8.34
N ASP A 85 -4.70 -20.16 -9.53
CA ASP A 85 -3.34 -19.86 -9.96
C ASP A 85 -3.03 -18.35 -9.95
N ILE A 86 -4.01 -17.51 -10.29
CA ILE A 86 -3.89 -16.05 -10.22
C ILE A 86 -3.93 -15.59 -8.76
N ALA A 87 -4.88 -16.08 -7.96
CA ALA A 87 -5.01 -15.71 -6.56
C ALA A 87 -3.76 -16.10 -5.75
N ASP A 88 -3.19 -17.28 -5.98
CA ASP A 88 -1.97 -17.76 -5.32
C ASP A 88 -0.74 -16.89 -5.68
N GLU A 89 -0.60 -16.46 -6.94
CA GLU A 89 0.46 -15.53 -7.33
C GLU A 89 0.28 -14.13 -6.73
N LEU A 90 -0.95 -13.62 -6.68
CA LEU A 90 -1.22 -12.32 -6.05
C LEU A 90 -1.02 -12.34 -4.52
N ALA A 91 -1.18 -13.48 -3.87
CA ALA A 91 -0.88 -13.65 -2.45
C ALA A 91 0.62 -13.49 -2.13
N LEU A 92 1.50 -13.61 -3.13
CA LEU A 92 2.94 -13.35 -3.00
C LEU A 92 3.30 -11.85 -3.03
N LEU A 93 2.34 -10.96 -3.29
CA LEU A 93 2.57 -9.52 -3.25
C LEU A 93 2.95 -9.08 -1.84
N GLN A 94 4.11 -8.45 -1.70
CA GLN A 94 4.62 -7.97 -0.43
C GLN A 94 4.55 -6.45 -0.34
N ASP A 95 4.20 -5.92 0.82
CA ASP A 95 4.19 -4.47 1.10
C ASP A 95 5.60 -3.90 1.34
N ARG A 96 6.64 -4.57 0.87
CA ARG A 96 8.03 -4.12 1.04
C ARG A 96 8.35 -3.04 0.02
N VAL A 97 8.46 -1.81 0.49
CA VAL A 97 8.88 -0.66 -0.33
C VAL A 97 10.18 -0.12 0.25
N ALA A 98 11.12 0.27 -0.61
CA ALA A 98 12.37 0.87 -0.16
C ALA A 98 12.11 2.03 0.82
N PRO A 99 12.86 2.13 1.92
CA PRO A 99 12.71 3.22 2.86
C PRO A 99 12.97 4.57 2.18
N PHE A 100 12.26 5.60 2.61
CA PHE A 100 12.58 6.98 2.24
C PHE A 100 13.65 7.55 3.18
N PRO A 101 14.39 8.59 2.78
CA PRO A 101 15.48 9.15 3.57
C PRO A 101 15.07 9.57 4.98
N GLY A 102 15.93 9.29 5.97
CA GLY A 102 15.67 9.56 7.40
C GLY A 102 15.48 11.05 7.71
N ASP A 103 16.16 11.95 6.99
CA ASP A 103 15.97 13.40 7.07
C ASP A 103 14.53 13.83 6.75
N GLN A 104 13.91 13.16 5.77
CA GLN A 104 12.49 13.38 5.47
C GLN A 104 11.57 12.83 6.57
N ALA A 105 11.97 11.74 7.24
CA ALA A 105 11.24 11.22 8.38
C ALA A 105 11.30 12.22 9.54
N ARG A 106 12.48 12.73 9.89
CA ARG A 106 12.65 13.79 10.90
C ARG A 106 11.75 14.99 10.61
N THR A 107 11.84 15.53 9.40
CA THR A 107 11.01 16.67 8.99
C THR A 107 9.51 16.38 9.11
N ALA A 108 9.06 15.16 8.78
CA ALA A 108 7.66 14.78 8.92
C ALA A 108 7.23 14.67 10.38
N VAL A 109 8.10 14.14 11.26
CA VAL A 109 7.89 14.06 12.71
C VAL A 109 7.81 15.45 13.31
N GLU A 110 8.79 16.32 13.09
CA GLU A 110 8.82 17.71 13.58
C GLU A 110 7.59 18.50 13.16
N LYS A 111 7.18 18.33 11.89
CA LYS A 111 5.96 18.97 11.39
C LYS A 111 4.71 18.48 12.10
N ALA A 112 4.63 17.19 12.46
CA ALA A 112 3.49 16.63 13.17
C ALA A 112 3.46 17.04 14.63
N LEU A 113 4.63 17.07 15.28
CA LEU A 113 4.82 17.49 16.67
C LEU A 113 4.67 19.02 16.87
N GLY A 114 4.97 19.83 15.82
CA GLY A 114 5.02 21.29 15.92
C GLY A 114 6.23 21.84 16.67
N GLN A 115 7.23 20.99 16.95
CA GLN A 115 8.45 21.32 17.68
C GLN A 115 9.65 20.51 17.18
N PRO A 116 10.89 20.92 17.46
CA PRO A 116 12.09 20.18 17.09
C PRO A 116 12.09 18.77 17.67
N ILE A 117 12.62 17.82 16.91
CA ILE A 117 12.67 16.41 17.32
C ILE A 117 13.49 16.21 18.60
N SER A 118 14.54 17.04 18.80
CA SER A 118 15.41 17.02 19.97
C SER A 118 14.74 17.44 21.28
N GLU A 119 13.58 18.08 21.22
CA GLU A 119 12.81 18.45 22.41
C GLU A 119 11.96 17.28 22.94
N VAL A 120 11.66 16.29 22.08
CA VAL A 120 10.82 15.14 22.41
C VAL A 120 11.66 13.88 22.60
N PHE A 121 12.64 13.68 21.71
CA PHE A 121 13.46 12.49 21.69
C PHE A 121 14.92 12.82 22.04
N SER A 122 15.48 12.11 23.00
CA SER A 122 16.92 12.15 23.30
C SER A 122 17.73 11.47 22.19
N GLU A 123 17.13 10.47 21.52
CA GLU A 123 17.71 9.77 20.37
C GLU A 123 16.62 9.46 19.34
N PHE A 124 16.95 9.64 18.06
CA PHE A 124 16.10 9.24 16.93
C PHE A 124 16.97 8.65 15.83
N GLN A 125 16.72 7.38 15.46
CA GLN A 125 17.50 6.68 14.45
C GLN A 125 16.97 7.01 13.04
N ASP A 126 17.87 7.50 12.16
CA ASP A 126 17.54 7.84 10.77
C ASP A 126 17.29 6.60 9.93
N GLU A 127 17.95 5.49 10.26
CA GLU A 127 17.72 4.22 9.60
C GLU A 127 16.39 3.61 10.05
N ALA A 128 15.55 3.24 9.08
CA ALA A 128 14.26 2.66 9.39
C ALA A 128 14.40 1.19 9.81
N LEU A 129 13.75 0.81 10.92
CA LEU A 129 13.63 -0.59 11.34
C LEU A 129 12.79 -1.41 10.36
N ALA A 130 11.75 -0.79 9.80
CA ALA A 130 10.85 -1.42 8.85
C ALA A 130 10.26 -0.37 7.89
N SER A 131 9.94 -0.81 6.68
CA SER A 131 9.36 0.04 5.66
C SER A 131 8.22 -0.68 4.94
N ALA A 132 7.05 -0.06 4.94
CA ALA A 132 5.83 -0.56 4.31
C ALA A 132 5.37 0.34 3.16
N SER A 133 4.26 -0.02 2.52
CA SER A 133 3.68 0.69 1.39
C SER A 133 3.41 2.18 1.65
N VAL A 134 2.88 2.52 2.82
CA VAL A 134 2.44 3.89 3.16
C VAL A 134 3.24 4.54 4.29
N ALA A 135 4.04 3.77 5.06
CA ALA A 135 4.74 4.25 6.24
C ALA A 135 6.10 3.58 6.42
N GLN A 136 6.92 4.11 7.29
CA GLN A 136 8.10 3.43 7.84
C GLN A 136 8.18 3.63 9.35
N VAL A 137 8.98 2.80 10.01
CA VAL A 137 9.12 2.75 11.46
C VAL A 137 10.58 3.02 11.82
N HIS A 138 10.81 3.95 12.75
CA HIS A 138 12.12 4.31 13.28
C HIS A 138 12.21 3.98 14.76
N ALA A 139 13.40 3.59 15.25
CA ALA A 139 13.65 3.52 16.66
C ALA A 139 13.94 4.92 17.22
N ALA A 140 13.49 5.16 18.44
CA ALA A 140 13.78 6.40 19.15
C ALA A 140 13.78 6.17 20.68
N VAL A 141 14.32 7.14 21.41
CA VAL A 141 14.25 7.19 22.87
C VAL A 141 13.64 8.54 23.25
N LEU A 142 12.60 8.53 24.06
CA LEU A 142 11.99 9.74 24.58
C LEU A 142 12.93 10.44 25.59
N ALA A 143 12.70 11.73 25.87
CA ALA A 143 13.50 12.49 26.83
C ALA A 143 13.46 11.92 28.27
N ASN A 144 12.41 11.16 28.59
CA ASN A 144 12.28 10.45 29.88
C ASN A 144 13.01 9.09 29.94
N GLY A 145 13.65 8.67 28.83
CA GLY A 145 14.38 7.42 28.69
C GLY A 145 13.58 6.23 28.17
N ASP A 146 12.29 6.40 27.87
CA ASP A 146 11.47 5.32 27.32
C ASP A 146 11.90 4.97 25.89
N GLU A 147 12.16 3.70 25.64
CA GLU A 147 12.41 3.20 24.28
C GLU A 147 11.10 3.06 23.50
N VAL A 148 11.04 3.71 22.34
CA VAL A 148 9.84 3.77 21.51
C VAL A 148 10.15 3.45 20.04
N VAL A 149 9.10 3.17 19.29
CA VAL A 149 9.13 3.19 17.83
C VAL A 149 8.22 4.29 17.33
N VAL A 150 8.69 4.97 16.29
CA VAL A 150 7.99 6.08 15.64
C VAL A 150 7.59 5.64 14.25
N LYS A 151 6.30 5.41 14.04
CA LYS A 151 5.73 5.10 12.73
C LYS A 151 5.37 6.41 12.05
N VAL A 152 5.88 6.60 10.83
CA VAL A 152 5.75 7.85 10.06
C VAL A 152 5.18 7.56 8.68
N LEU A 153 4.10 8.23 8.30
CA LEU A 153 3.58 8.15 6.94
C LEU A 153 4.56 8.75 5.94
N ARG A 154 4.69 8.12 4.77
CA ARG A 154 5.53 8.64 3.68
C ARG A 154 5.11 10.04 3.27
N PRO A 155 6.06 10.98 3.11
CA PRO A 155 5.76 12.34 2.69
C PRO A 155 4.95 12.37 1.39
N GLY A 156 3.84 13.09 1.38
CA GLY A 156 2.98 13.24 0.20
C GLY A 156 2.16 12.02 -0.20
N ILE A 157 2.20 10.93 0.57
CA ILE A 157 1.49 9.67 0.25
C ILE A 157 -0.01 9.87 0.07
N GLY A 158 -0.67 10.66 0.91
CA GLY A 158 -2.11 10.92 0.79
C GLY A 158 -2.52 11.55 -0.54
N ALA A 159 -1.68 12.45 -1.10
CA ALA A 159 -1.93 13.04 -2.41
C ALA A 159 -1.70 12.03 -3.55
N ARG A 160 -0.73 11.12 -3.39
CA ARG A 160 -0.47 10.04 -4.34
C ARG A 160 -1.63 9.04 -4.34
N VAL A 161 -2.06 8.59 -3.17
CA VAL A 161 -3.19 7.66 -2.99
C VAL A 161 -4.46 8.22 -3.65
N ARG A 162 -4.83 9.46 -3.38
CA ARG A 162 -6.02 10.06 -4.00
C ARG A 162 -5.96 10.05 -5.53
N ARG A 163 -4.81 10.42 -6.11
CA ARG A 163 -4.63 10.43 -7.58
C ARG A 163 -4.72 9.04 -8.20
N ASP A 164 -4.10 8.05 -7.58
CA ASP A 164 -4.10 6.70 -8.10
C ASP A 164 -5.49 6.06 -7.94
N LEU A 165 -6.21 6.32 -6.84
CA LEU A 165 -7.61 5.91 -6.65
C LEU A 165 -8.55 6.53 -7.68
N GLU A 166 -8.40 7.83 -8.02
CA GLU A 166 -9.18 8.46 -9.09
C GLU A 166 -9.01 7.71 -10.41
N LEU A 167 -7.78 7.33 -10.74
CA LEU A 167 -7.49 6.59 -11.98
C LEU A 167 -8.03 5.16 -11.94
N ILE A 168 -7.84 4.45 -10.83
CA ILE A 168 -8.38 3.10 -10.64
C ILE A 168 -9.91 3.12 -10.74
N ASN A 169 -10.58 4.14 -10.18
CA ASN A 169 -12.01 4.29 -10.27
C ASN A 169 -12.49 4.53 -11.73
N ILE A 170 -11.76 5.33 -12.50
CA ILE A 170 -12.05 5.50 -13.94
C ILE A 170 -11.93 4.15 -14.67
N LEU A 171 -10.87 3.40 -14.40
CA LEU A 171 -10.67 2.07 -14.99
C LEU A 171 -11.78 1.10 -14.56
N ALA A 172 -12.18 1.11 -13.29
CA ALA A 172 -13.28 0.28 -12.79
C ALA A 172 -14.60 0.59 -13.48
N LEU A 173 -14.94 1.87 -13.67
CA LEU A 173 -16.13 2.29 -14.41
C LEU A 173 -16.09 1.83 -15.90
N MET A 174 -14.90 1.85 -16.51
CA MET A 174 -14.73 1.34 -17.87
C MET A 174 -14.90 -0.18 -17.94
N VAL A 175 -14.34 -0.91 -16.99
CA VAL A 175 -14.52 -2.36 -16.87
C VAL A 175 -15.98 -2.70 -16.65
N ASP A 176 -16.65 -2.02 -15.71
CA ASP A 176 -18.07 -2.22 -15.41
C ASP A 176 -18.96 -1.98 -16.62
N ARG A 177 -18.66 -0.95 -17.41
CA ARG A 177 -19.43 -0.57 -18.60
C ARG A 177 -19.23 -1.50 -19.79
N PHE A 178 -18.02 -2.02 -19.99
CA PHE A 178 -17.61 -2.67 -21.25
C PHE A 178 -17.29 -4.15 -21.10
N TRP A 179 -17.21 -4.70 -19.90
CA TRP A 179 -16.92 -6.11 -19.68
C TRP A 179 -18.15 -6.86 -19.16
N THR A 180 -18.59 -7.88 -19.91
CA THR A 180 -19.78 -8.69 -19.56
C THR A 180 -19.64 -9.48 -18.25
N GLY A 181 -18.39 -9.78 -17.82
CA GLY A 181 -18.09 -10.44 -16.54
C GLY A 181 -18.06 -9.51 -15.34
N ALA A 182 -18.21 -8.19 -15.53
CA ALA A 182 -18.09 -7.19 -14.47
C ALA A 182 -19.14 -7.37 -13.35
N ALA A 183 -20.33 -7.88 -13.68
CA ALA A 183 -21.40 -8.12 -12.70
C ALA A 183 -20.98 -9.06 -11.56
N ASN A 184 -20.08 -10.01 -11.81
CA ASN A 184 -19.59 -10.95 -10.81
C ASN A 184 -18.47 -10.33 -9.97
N VAL A 185 -17.64 -9.46 -10.55
CA VAL A 185 -16.46 -8.85 -9.91
C VAL A 185 -16.80 -7.56 -9.17
N ARG A 186 -17.84 -6.84 -9.62
CA ARG A 186 -18.27 -5.53 -9.09
C ARG A 186 -17.10 -4.55 -8.92
N PRO A 187 -16.41 -4.18 -9.99
CA PRO A 187 -15.13 -3.46 -9.92
C PRO A 187 -15.25 -2.11 -9.22
N VAL A 188 -16.38 -1.43 -9.33
CA VAL A 188 -16.61 -0.13 -8.66
C VAL A 188 -16.72 -0.30 -7.14
N GLU A 189 -17.42 -1.34 -6.67
CA GLU A 189 -17.53 -1.66 -5.24
C GLU A 189 -16.16 -2.05 -4.66
N LEU A 190 -15.39 -2.85 -5.41
CA LEU A 190 -14.03 -3.23 -5.02
C LEU A 190 -13.11 -2.01 -4.86
N VAL A 191 -13.20 -1.04 -5.75
CA VAL A 191 -12.42 0.21 -5.65
C VAL A 191 -12.88 1.06 -4.47
N ALA A 192 -14.18 1.08 -4.15
CA ALA A 192 -14.69 1.76 -2.97
C ALA A 192 -14.17 1.11 -1.66
N GLU A 193 -14.11 -0.21 -1.60
CA GLU A 193 -13.52 -0.96 -0.49
C GLU A 193 -12.02 -0.67 -0.34
N LEU A 194 -11.27 -0.71 -1.45
CA LEU A 194 -9.85 -0.30 -1.48
C LEU A 194 -9.66 1.12 -0.97
N ALA A 195 -10.50 2.05 -1.41
CA ALA A 195 -10.42 3.45 -0.96
C ALA A 195 -10.65 3.58 0.55
N GLY A 196 -11.60 2.83 1.11
CA GLY A 196 -11.85 2.75 2.56
C GLY A 196 -10.64 2.22 3.32
N THR A 197 -10.06 1.12 2.86
CA THR A 197 -8.86 0.51 3.46
C THR A 197 -7.67 1.47 3.44
N LEU A 198 -7.37 2.06 2.29
CA LEU A 198 -6.28 3.03 2.17
C LEU A 198 -6.51 4.30 2.99
N HIS A 199 -7.77 4.75 3.12
CA HIS A 199 -8.09 5.89 3.96
C HIS A 199 -7.82 5.62 5.44
N ASN A 200 -8.10 4.41 5.90
CA ASN A 200 -7.80 3.96 7.26
C ASN A 200 -6.28 3.86 7.49
N GLU A 201 -5.52 3.31 6.53
CA GLU A 201 -4.05 3.22 6.62
C GLU A 201 -3.35 4.60 6.60
N LEU A 202 -4.01 5.65 6.10
CA LEU A 202 -3.49 7.02 6.10
C LEU A 202 -3.84 7.81 7.37
N ASP A 203 -4.35 7.16 8.39
CA ASP A 203 -4.71 7.78 9.67
C ASP A 203 -4.16 6.96 10.85
N LEU A 204 -2.93 7.29 11.26
CA LEU A 204 -2.25 6.59 12.34
C LEU A 204 -2.91 6.80 13.73
N GLN A 205 -3.71 7.86 13.93
CA GLN A 205 -4.49 8.02 15.15
C GLN A 205 -5.59 6.95 15.27
N ARG A 206 -6.19 6.55 14.15
CA ARG A 206 -7.16 5.44 14.15
C ARG A 206 -6.49 4.11 14.45
N GLU A 207 -5.30 3.87 13.89
CA GLU A 207 -4.50 2.68 14.20
C GLU A 207 -4.13 2.65 15.69
N ALA A 208 -3.69 3.78 16.24
CA ALA A 208 -3.39 3.93 17.67
C ALA A 208 -4.63 3.68 18.55
N ALA A 209 -5.80 4.18 18.14
CA ALA A 209 -7.04 3.96 18.86
C ALA A 209 -7.45 2.49 18.87
N ASN A 210 -7.31 1.80 17.73
CA ASN A 210 -7.57 0.38 17.61
C ASN A 210 -6.60 -0.44 18.49
N ALA A 211 -5.30 -0.12 18.48
CA ALA A 211 -4.30 -0.75 19.34
C ALA A 211 -4.61 -0.55 20.82
N SER A 212 -4.98 0.67 21.22
CA SER A 212 -5.38 0.97 22.60
C SER A 212 -6.66 0.23 23.01
N GLN A 213 -7.64 0.08 22.09
CA GLN A 213 -8.83 -0.71 22.36
C GLN A 213 -8.49 -2.19 22.53
N LEU A 214 -7.62 -2.73 21.64
CA LEU A 214 -7.16 -4.11 21.74
C LEU A 214 -6.44 -4.35 23.07
N LYS A 215 -5.53 -3.45 23.47
CA LYS A 215 -4.84 -3.51 24.78
C LYS A 215 -5.83 -3.57 25.94
N ARG A 216 -6.90 -2.77 25.94
CA ARG A 216 -7.94 -2.81 26.96
C ARG A 216 -8.70 -4.14 26.99
N ASN A 217 -9.06 -4.66 25.82
CA ASN A 217 -9.80 -5.90 25.69
C ASN A 217 -9.03 -7.12 26.21
N PHE A 218 -7.69 -7.09 26.09
CA PHE A 218 -6.78 -8.16 26.51
C PHE A 218 -5.97 -7.79 27.76
N THR A 219 -6.50 -6.90 28.61
CA THR A 219 -5.83 -6.57 29.89
C THR A 219 -5.76 -7.81 30.78
N GLY A 220 -4.52 -8.18 31.14
CA GLY A 220 -4.25 -9.37 31.97
C GLY A 220 -4.13 -10.68 31.20
N ASP A 221 -4.29 -10.66 29.89
CA ASP A 221 -3.96 -11.80 29.04
C ASP A 221 -2.46 -12.07 29.05
N ARG A 222 -2.07 -13.35 29.07
CA ARG A 222 -0.65 -13.77 29.11
C ARG A 222 -0.11 -14.16 27.73
N GLU A 223 -0.99 -14.35 26.76
CA GLU A 223 -0.63 -14.81 25.43
C GLU A 223 -0.51 -13.64 24.44
N LEU A 224 -1.20 -12.51 24.72
CA LEU A 224 -1.19 -11.33 23.86
C LEU A 224 -0.67 -10.09 24.59
N TYR A 225 0.48 -9.61 24.16
CA TYR A 225 1.02 -8.31 24.55
C TYR A 225 0.75 -7.26 23.50
N VAL A 226 0.10 -6.15 23.87
CA VAL A 226 -0.15 -5.02 23.00
C VAL A 226 0.67 -3.81 23.48
N PRO A 227 1.54 -3.23 22.63
CA PRO A 227 2.35 -2.07 22.98
C PRO A 227 1.51 -0.87 23.45
N SER A 228 2.06 -0.07 24.35
CA SER A 228 1.44 1.18 24.79
C SER A 228 1.57 2.25 23.72
N ILE A 229 0.54 3.08 23.56
CA ILE A 229 0.57 4.24 22.68
C ILE A 229 0.90 5.50 23.50
N TYR A 230 1.85 6.30 23.01
CA TYR A 230 2.19 7.61 23.56
C TYR A 230 1.36 8.68 22.86
N TRP A 231 0.19 8.98 23.41
CA TRP A 231 -0.83 9.83 22.80
C TRP A 231 -0.39 11.28 22.62
N ASP A 232 0.44 11.80 23.52
CA ASP A 232 0.96 13.17 23.44
C ASP A 232 1.83 13.40 22.18
N TYR A 233 2.38 12.30 21.62
CA TYR A 233 3.24 12.31 20.44
C TYR A 233 2.60 11.59 19.23
N THR A 234 1.29 11.26 19.33
CA THR A 234 0.57 10.52 18.27
C THR A 234 -0.42 11.42 17.56
N PHE A 235 -0.19 11.58 16.26
CA PHE A 235 -0.95 12.42 15.35
C PHE A 235 -1.37 11.61 14.13
N ARG A 236 -2.18 12.22 13.23
CA ARG A 236 -2.64 11.54 12.03
C ARG A 236 -1.52 10.97 11.15
N GLN A 237 -0.35 11.61 11.10
CA GLN A 237 0.78 11.22 10.24
C GLN A 237 1.93 10.56 10.99
N VAL A 238 1.91 10.57 12.29
CA VAL A 238 2.96 10.03 13.17
C VAL A 238 2.31 9.31 14.33
N MET A 239 2.77 8.09 14.64
CA MET A 239 2.35 7.34 15.81
C MET A 239 3.58 6.92 16.59
N VAL A 240 3.57 7.20 17.90
CA VAL A 240 4.63 6.79 18.81
C VAL A 240 4.09 5.71 19.73
N MET A 241 4.77 4.58 19.78
CA MET A 241 4.38 3.44 20.60
C MET A 241 5.61 2.81 21.25
N GLU A 242 5.37 2.09 22.32
CA GLU A 242 6.36 1.29 23.04
C GLU A 242 7.13 0.38 22.10
N ARG A 243 8.45 0.32 22.27
CA ARG A 243 9.30 -0.62 21.54
C ARG A 243 9.23 -1.98 22.19
N VAL A 244 8.86 -2.98 21.42
CA VAL A 244 8.81 -4.37 21.86
C VAL A 244 9.93 -5.15 21.14
N TYR A 245 10.62 -5.97 21.90
CA TYR A 245 11.62 -6.89 21.37
C TYR A 245 11.04 -8.29 21.31
N GLY A 246 11.10 -8.92 20.16
CA GLY A 246 10.55 -10.24 19.96
C GLY A 246 11.10 -10.91 18.70
N ILE A 247 10.75 -12.15 18.51
CA ILE A 247 11.08 -12.92 17.34
C ILE A 247 9.94 -12.76 16.33
N PRO A 248 10.22 -12.40 15.05
CA PRO A 248 9.19 -12.33 14.02
C PRO A 248 8.47 -13.68 13.86
N ILE A 249 7.15 -13.63 13.69
CA ILE A 249 6.31 -14.84 13.60
C ILE A 249 6.62 -15.72 12.39
N ASP A 250 7.24 -15.17 11.36
CA ASP A 250 7.71 -15.87 10.16
C ASP A 250 9.08 -16.55 10.35
N ASN A 251 9.76 -16.30 11.48
CA ASN A 251 10.99 -16.97 11.85
C ASN A 251 10.69 -18.26 12.61
N VAL A 252 10.38 -19.33 11.87
CA VAL A 252 9.97 -20.64 12.43
C VAL A 252 11.15 -21.43 13.02
N GLU A 253 12.40 -20.99 12.79
CA GLU A 253 13.62 -21.69 13.24
C GLU A 253 14.15 -21.16 14.59
N ALA A 254 13.53 -20.14 15.18
CA ALA A 254 14.00 -19.49 16.40
C ALA A 254 13.35 -20.00 17.69
#